data_c1de0f17eab21c352fa23cbb39a9d46e
#
_entry.id   c1de0f17eab21c352fa23cbb39a9d46e
#
_cell.length_a   1.000
_cell.length_b   1.000
_cell.length_c   1.000
_cell.angle_alpha   90.00
_cell.angle_beta   90.00
_cell.angle_gamma   90.00
#
_symmetry.space_group_name_H-M   'P 1'
#
loop_
_entity.id
_entity.type
_entity.pdbx_description
1 polymer ?
#
loop_
_entity_poly.entity_id
_entity_poly.type
_entity_poly.pdbx_seq_one_letter_code
_entity_poly.pdbx_strand_id
1 'polypeptide(L)'
;MTRKSALFIAISIAVLCAAALGVALSSASKTGGRMLVFSEHDEPGNFALDDLGAKSTQGPDIGDVLAFTHVLKAQGKTAGVIHLSAIGVDHRRHLTEANGTVVLRNGTIDVAGVVPQSPLFSLAVVGGTGAYVGAQGTLTVSTPAHTSTITIALAP
;
A
#
# COMPACT_ATOMS: atom_id res chain seq x y z
N MET A 1 -28.33 -6.13 22.40
CA MET A 1 -27.87 -6.26 21.00
C MET A 1 -27.54 -4.87 20.47
N THR A 2 -26.32 -4.44 20.60
CA THR A 2 -25.84 -3.11 20.22
C THR A 2 -25.14 -3.23 18.87
N ARG A 3 -25.70 -2.60 17.85
CA ARG A 3 -25.13 -2.51 16.51
C ARG A 3 -23.83 -1.69 16.57
N LYS A 4 -22.70 -2.33 16.25
CA LYS A 4 -21.44 -1.63 16.02
C LYS A 4 -21.57 -0.89 14.69
N SER A 5 -21.68 0.44 14.76
CA SER A 5 -21.64 1.31 13.59
C SER A 5 -20.19 1.35 13.11
N ALA A 6 -19.92 0.77 11.93
CA ALA A 6 -18.67 0.95 11.24
C ALA A 6 -18.58 2.42 10.80
N LEU A 7 -17.67 3.16 11.38
CA LEU A 7 -17.38 4.53 11.00
C LEU A 7 -16.51 4.51 9.74
N PHE A 8 -17.13 4.70 8.59
CA PHE A 8 -16.43 4.96 7.33
C PHE A 8 -15.84 6.37 7.40
N ILE A 9 -14.51 6.45 7.49
CA ILE A 9 -13.83 7.73 7.28
C ILE A 9 -13.79 7.98 5.78
N ALA A 10 -14.83 8.64 5.28
CA ALA A 10 -14.84 9.19 3.93
C ALA A 10 -14.05 10.51 3.95
N ILE A 11 -12.82 10.50 3.48
CA ILE A 11 -12.11 11.73 3.16
C ILE A 11 -12.57 12.16 1.77
N SER A 12 -13.60 13.03 1.75
CA SER A 12 -14.03 13.69 0.51
C SER A 12 -13.15 14.89 0.26
N ILE A 13 -12.26 14.79 -0.73
CA ILE A 13 -11.69 15.98 -1.38
C ILE A 13 -11.95 15.82 -2.87
N ALA A 14 -12.90 16.62 -3.36
CA ALA A 14 -13.17 16.75 -4.78
C ALA A 14 -12.11 17.66 -5.41
N VAL A 15 -11.34 17.15 -6.38
CA VAL A 15 -10.77 17.97 -7.45
C VAL A 15 -10.78 17.17 -8.74
N LEU A 16 -11.46 17.76 -9.71
CA LEU A 16 -11.58 17.38 -11.10
C LEU A 16 -10.24 17.53 -11.81
N CYS A 17 -9.75 16.47 -12.47
CA CYS A 17 -9.10 16.61 -13.79
C CYS A 17 -8.89 15.24 -14.44
N ALA A 18 -9.55 15.06 -15.56
CA ALA A 18 -9.35 13.93 -16.46
C ALA A 18 -8.00 14.08 -17.17
N ALA A 19 -7.17 13.04 -17.10
CA ALA A 19 -6.12 12.81 -18.08
C ALA A 19 -5.93 11.30 -18.23
N ALA A 20 -6.33 10.77 -19.36
CA ALA A 20 -6.00 9.42 -19.78
C ALA A 20 -4.48 9.33 -19.96
N LEU A 21 -3.80 8.67 -19.03
CA LEU A 21 -2.39 8.30 -19.17
C LEU A 21 -2.30 6.84 -19.56
N GLY A 22 -2.09 6.63 -20.86
CA GLY A 22 -1.65 5.34 -21.36
C GLY A 22 -0.33 4.95 -20.67
N VAL A 23 -0.34 3.81 -19.96
CA VAL A 23 0.86 3.26 -19.35
C VAL A 23 1.73 2.70 -20.46
N ALA A 24 2.70 3.48 -20.89
CA ALA A 24 3.78 2.99 -21.73
C ALA A 24 4.71 2.12 -20.86
N LEU A 25 4.83 0.83 -21.21
CA LEU A 25 5.91 -0.02 -20.73
C LEU A 25 7.22 0.53 -21.33
N SER A 26 7.88 1.40 -20.63
CA SER A 26 9.22 1.85 -20.98
C SER A 26 10.19 0.71 -20.72
N SER A 27 10.69 0.10 -21.79
CA SER A 27 11.86 -0.77 -21.75
C SER A 27 13.06 0.11 -21.46
N ALA A 28 13.42 0.27 -20.19
CA ALA A 28 14.56 1.06 -19.78
C ALA A 28 15.86 0.29 -20.06
N SER A 29 16.74 1.00 -20.68
CA SER A 29 18.13 0.70 -21.07
C SER A 29 19.01 0.26 -19.89
N LYS A 30 20.09 -0.44 -20.16
CA LYS A 30 21.06 -1.18 -19.32
C LYS A 30 21.75 -0.45 -18.16
N THR A 31 21.15 0.58 -17.56
CA THR A 31 21.61 1.22 -16.32
C THR A 31 20.45 1.65 -15.43
N GLY A 32 19.23 1.21 -15.72
CA GLY A 32 18.02 1.62 -15.02
C GLY A 32 17.45 0.49 -14.17
N GLY A 33 17.11 0.79 -12.94
CA GLY A 33 16.34 -0.08 -12.09
C GLY A 33 15.00 -0.46 -12.75
N ARG A 34 14.41 -1.56 -12.30
CA ARG A 34 13.13 -2.06 -12.81
C ARG A 34 11.97 -1.36 -12.12
N MET A 35 11.01 -0.85 -12.90
CA MET A 35 9.78 -0.26 -12.37
C MET A 35 8.59 -1.21 -12.59
N LEU A 36 7.82 -1.45 -11.54
CA LEU A 36 6.56 -2.20 -11.58
C LEU A 36 5.45 -1.25 -11.15
N VAL A 37 4.35 -1.21 -11.90
CA VAL A 37 3.20 -0.34 -11.61
C VAL A 37 1.94 -1.19 -11.58
N PHE A 38 1.18 -1.05 -10.50
CA PHE A 38 -0.08 -1.73 -10.27
C PHE A 38 -1.16 -0.73 -9.89
N SER A 39 -2.39 -1.06 -10.24
CA SER A 39 -3.59 -0.47 -9.65
C SER A 39 -4.20 -1.44 -8.63
N GLU A 40 -4.75 -0.88 -7.58
CA GLU A 40 -5.49 -1.57 -6.55
C GLU A 40 -6.84 -0.87 -6.40
N HIS A 41 -7.87 -1.64 -6.08
CA HIS A 41 -9.20 -1.12 -5.79
C HIS A 41 -9.61 -1.63 -4.41
N ASP A 42 -10.17 -0.73 -3.59
CA ASP A 42 -10.66 -1.07 -2.27
C ASP A 42 -11.80 -2.08 -2.39
N GLU A 43 -11.57 -3.30 -1.93
CA GLU A 43 -12.60 -4.34 -1.85
C GLU A 43 -13.06 -4.48 -0.39
N PRO A 44 -14.37 -4.44 -0.12
CA PRO A 44 -14.89 -4.63 1.24
C PRO A 44 -14.46 -5.98 1.82
N GLY A 45 -14.00 -5.99 3.07
CA GLY A 45 -13.64 -7.22 3.79
C GLY A 45 -12.16 -7.58 3.79
N ASN A 46 -11.33 -6.85 3.07
CA ASN A 46 -9.88 -7.09 3.02
C ASN A 46 -9.09 -6.26 4.05
N PHE A 47 -9.76 -5.72 5.04
CA PHE A 47 -9.18 -4.90 6.09
C PHE A 47 -9.60 -5.41 7.47
N ALA A 48 -8.65 -5.55 8.37
CA ALA A 48 -8.87 -5.81 9.79
C ALA A 48 -8.16 -4.76 10.63
N LEU A 49 -8.83 -4.25 11.64
CA LEU A 49 -8.28 -3.36 12.67
C LEU A 49 -8.56 -3.99 14.03
N ASP A 50 -7.51 -4.24 14.80
CA ASP A 50 -7.60 -4.57 16.22
C ASP A 50 -7.22 -3.32 17.02
N ASP A 51 -8.23 -2.72 17.65
CA ASP A 51 -8.14 -1.49 18.46
C ASP A 51 -7.79 -1.93 19.89
N LEU A 52 -6.51 -1.88 20.23
CA LEU A 52 -5.95 -2.30 21.51
C LEU A 52 -5.84 -1.14 22.53
N GLY A 53 -6.10 0.09 22.12
CA GLY A 53 -5.90 1.30 22.90
C GLY A 53 -7.17 2.02 23.33
N ALA A 54 -6.98 3.24 23.80
CA ALA A 54 -8.08 4.18 24.02
C ALA A 54 -8.65 4.58 22.65
N LYS A 55 -9.95 4.39 22.47
CA LYS A 55 -10.63 4.66 21.20
C LYS A 55 -10.37 6.08 20.72
N SER A 56 -9.49 6.23 19.75
CA SER A 56 -9.29 7.46 19.01
C SER A 56 -10.34 7.58 17.89
N THR A 57 -10.83 8.79 17.69
CA THR A 57 -11.71 9.11 16.56
C THR A 57 -10.93 9.56 15.32
N GLN A 58 -9.60 9.63 15.41
CA GLN A 58 -8.74 10.28 14.40
C GLN A 58 -7.70 9.36 13.72
N GLY A 59 -7.77 8.06 13.94
CA GLY A 59 -6.84 7.11 13.32
C GLY A 59 -6.27 6.11 14.33
N PRO A 60 -5.34 5.25 13.92
CA PRO A 60 -4.74 4.26 14.80
C PRO A 60 -4.00 4.88 15.97
N ASP A 61 -4.24 4.36 17.16
CA ASP A 61 -3.50 4.68 18.37
C ASP A 61 -2.25 3.81 18.51
N ILE A 62 -1.40 4.11 19.50
CA ILE A 62 -0.21 3.30 19.76
C ILE A 62 -0.63 1.88 20.15
N GLY A 63 -0.12 0.90 19.41
CA GLY A 63 -0.38 -0.51 19.61
C GLY A 63 -1.53 -1.06 18.78
N ASP A 64 -2.36 -0.23 18.15
CA ASP A 64 -3.39 -0.72 17.23
C ASP A 64 -2.76 -1.47 16.06
N VAL A 65 -3.33 -2.62 15.74
CA VAL A 65 -2.85 -3.47 14.66
C VAL A 65 -3.82 -3.40 13.49
N LEU A 66 -3.27 -3.06 12.31
CA LEU A 66 -3.99 -3.06 11.05
C LEU A 66 -3.44 -4.18 10.17
N ALA A 67 -4.32 -4.87 9.45
CA ALA A 67 -3.94 -5.83 8.44
C ALA A 67 -4.83 -5.69 7.21
N PHE A 68 -4.24 -5.70 6.03
CA PHE A 68 -4.97 -5.65 4.78
C PHE A 68 -4.34 -6.50 3.69
N THR A 69 -5.21 -6.96 2.79
CA THR A 69 -4.83 -7.73 1.62
C THR A 69 -5.54 -7.14 0.41
N HIS A 70 -4.79 -6.80 -0.62
CA HIS A 70 -5.36 -6.24 -1.84
C HIS A 70 -4.86 -6.96 -3.08
N VAL A 71 -5.75 -7.09 -4.07
CA VAL A 71 -5.43 -7.65 -5.37
C VAL A 71 -4.78 -6.57 -6.23
N LEU A 72 -3.59 -6.87 -6.74
CA LEU A 72 -2.84 -6.00 -7.64
C LEU A 72 -3.21 -6.30 -9.09
N LYS A 73 -3.52 -5.26 -9.85
CA LYS A 73 -3.82 -5.35 -11.28
C LYS A 73 -2.77 -4.59 -12.09
N ALA A 74 -2.28 -5.22 -13.14
CA ALA A 74 -1.47 -4.58 -14.16
C ALA A 74 -2.25 -4.64 -15.49
N GLN A 75 -2.48 -3.48 -16.11
CA GLN A 75 -3.26 -3.40 -17.36
C GLN A 75 -4.65 -4.09 -17.25
N GLY A 76 -5.33 -3.91 -16.11
CA GLY A 76 -6.64 -4.49 -15.84
C GLY A 76 -6.67 -5.99 -15.52
N LYS A 77 -5.54 -6.69 -15.56
CA LYS A 77 -5.42 -8.13 -15.23
C LYS A 77 -4.79 -8.31 -13.85
N THR A 78 -5.24 -9.32 -13.12
CA THR A 78 -4.62 -9.70 -11.84
C THR A 78 -3.15 -10.06 -12.08
N ALA A 79 -2.27 -9.35 -11.37
CA ALA A 79 -0.83 -9.52 -11.42
C ALA A 79 -0.25 -10.16 -10.15
N GLY A 80 -0.96 -10.01 -9.03
CA GLY A 80 -0.54 -10.52 -7.74
C GLY A 80 -1.44 -10.04 -6.61
N VAL A 81 -0.94 -10.14 -5.40
CA VAL A 81 -1.58 -9.60 -4.19
C VAL A 81 -0.53 -8.91 -3.32
N ILE A 82 -0.97 -7.94 -2.54
CA ILE A 82 -0.16 -7.34 -1.48
C ILE A 82 -0.81 -7.64 -0.14
N HIS A 83 -0.01 -8.10 0.80
CA HIS A 83 -0.38 -8.25 2.21
C HIS A 83 0.41 -7.22 3.00
N LEU A 84 -0.26 -6.42 3.81
CA LEU A 84 0.36 -5.44 4.69
C LEU A 84 -0.17 -5.62 6.10
N SER A 85 0.73 -5.47 7.09
CA SER A 85 0.40 -5.28 8.48
C SER A 85 1.06 -4.00 8.97
N ALA A 86 0.39 -3.27 9.86
CA ALA A 86 0.91 -2.05 10.42
C ALA A 86 0.52 -1.93 11.90
N ILE A 87 1.38 -1.27 12.68
CA ILE A 87 1.17 -1.03 14.11
C ILE A 87 1.28 0.47 14.34
N GLY A 88 0.33 1.05 15.06
CA GLY A 88 0.37 2.45 15.49
C GLY A 88 1.57 2.69 16.41
N VAL A 89 2.46 3.63 16.07
CA VAL A 89 3.70 3.91 16.85
C VAL A 89 3.80 5.35 17.35
N ASP A 90 3.10 6.28 16.74
CA ASP A 90 3.07 7.68 17.20
C ASP A 90 1.68 8.30 16.96
N HIS A 91 0.93 8.43 18.04
CA HIS A 91 -0.41 9.03 18.01
C HIS A 91 -0.41 10.50 17.57
N ARG A 92 0.59 11.30 18.01
CA ARG A 92 0.62 12.74 17.72
C ARG A 92 0.92 13.05 16.26
N ARG A 93 1.70 12.20 15.62
CA ARG A 93 2.11 12.34 14.21
C ARG A 93 1.32 11.41 13.30
N HIS A 94 0.42 10.59 13.85
CA HIS A 94 -0.33 9.58 13.13
C HIS A 94 0.58 8.67 12.28
N LEU A 95 1.61 8.11 12.93
CA LEU A 95 2.55 7.22 12.28
C LEU A 95 2.23 5.77 12.60
N THR A 96 2.35 4.92 11.59
CA THR A 96 2.30 3.45 11.73
C THR A 96 3.60 2.84 11.21
N GLU A 97 4.13 1.86 11.90
CA GLU A 97 5.17 0.98 11.37
C GLU A 97 4.51 -0.10 10.53
N ALA A 98 4.88 -0.19 9.27
CA ALA A 98 4.26 -1.10 8.31
C ALA A 98 5.28 -2.10 7.74
N ASN A 99 4.84 -3.35 7.64
CA ASN A 99 5.56 -4.44 6.99
C ASN A 99 4.62 -5.13 6.00
N GLY A 100 5.15 -5.57 4.87
CA GLY A 100 4.32 -6.25 3.88
C GLY A 100 5.09 -7.05 2.87
N THR A 101 4.31 -7.86 2.13
CA THR A 101 4.82 -8.70 1.07
C THR A 101 3.94 -8.57 -0.16
N VAL A 102 4.55 -8.22 -1.28
CA VAL A 102 3.94 -8.27 -2.61
C VAL A 102 4.20 -9.64 -3.20
N VAL A 103 3.16 -10.43 -3.40
CA VAL A 103 3.24 -11.78 -3.98
C VAL A 103 2.94 -11.69 -5.47
N LEU A 104 3.92 -12.00 -6.30
CA LEU A 104 3.85 -12.00 -7.75
C LEU A 104 4.09 -13.40 -8.30
N ARG A 105 3.78 -13.61 -9.58
CA ARG A 105 3.95 -14.92 -10.22
C ARG A 105 5.39 -15.48 -10.12
N ASN A 106 6.39 -14.60 -10.14
CA ASN A 106 7.80 -15.00 -10.22
C ASN A 106 8.56 -14.87 -8.89
N GLY A 107 7.86 -14.62 -7.79
CA GLY A 107 8.45 -14.44 -6.46
C GLY A 107 7.76 -13.36 -5.63
N THR A 108 8.35 -13.03 -4.52
CA THR A 108 7.83 -12.01 -3.59
C THR A 108 8.77 -10.82 -3.50
N ILE A 109 8.20 -9.65 -3.15
CA ILE A 109 8.95 -8.45 -2.78
C ILE A 109 8.51 -8.06 -1.38
N ASP A 110 9.46 -7.96 -0.45
CA ASP A 110 9.20 -7.61 0.94
C ASP A 110 9.48 -6.12 1.16
N VAL A 111 8.58 -5.46 1.90
CA VAL A 111 8.63 -4.02 2.14
C VAL A 111 8.46 -3.71 3.62
N ALA A 112 9.11 -2.63 4.08
CA ALA A 112 9.01 -2.17 5.45
C ALA A 112 9.22 -0.66 5.55
N GLY A 113 8.67 -0.05 6.60
CA GLY A 113 8.90 1.36 6.90
C GLY A 113 7.87 1.96 7.84
N VAL A 114 8.04 3.24 8.11
CA VAL A 114 7.07 4.03 8.87
C VAL A 114 6.27 4.89 7.90
N VAL A 115 4.96 4.79 7.98
CA VAL A 115 4.05 5.52 7.09
C VAL A 115 3.21 6.52 7.89
N PRO A 116 3.04 7.75 7.38
CA PRO A 116 2.11 8.71 7.92
C PRO A 116 0.68 8.39 7.46
N GLN A 117 -0.31 8.92 8.16
CA GLN A 117 -1.69 8.92 7.69
C GLN A 117 -1.83 9.91 6.51
N SER A 118 -1.46 9.46 5.33
CA SER A 118 -1.40 10.27 4.12
C SER A 118 -1.83 9.44 2.90
N PRO A 119 -2.50 10.06 1.90
CA PRO A 119 -2.82 9.38 0.65
C PRO A 119 -1.58 9.07 -0.21
N LEU A 120 -0.42 9.58 0.17
CA LEU A 120 0.85 9.31 -0.48
C LEU A 120 1.89 8.94 0.57
N PHE A 121 2.44 7.73 0.46
CA PHE A 121 3.52 7.27 1.31
C PHE A 121 4.45 6.29 0.58
N SER A 122 5.59 6.02 1.17
CA SER A 122 6.57 5.07 0.62
C SER A 122 7.11 4.13 1.69
N LEU A 123 7.40 2.89 1.25
CA LEU A 123 8.07 1.86 2.04
C LEU A 123 9.38 1.47 1.34
N ALA A 124 10.39 1.12 2.11
CA ALA A 124 11.61 0.53 1.56
C ALA A 124 11.33 -0.89 1.07
N VAL A 125 11.87 -1.26 -0.09
CA VAL A 125 12.01 -2.66 -0.49
C VAL A 125 13.21 -3.22 0.26
N VAL A 126 12.97 -4.22 1.11
CA VAL A 126 13.97 -4.78 2.03
C VAL A 126 14.45 -6.18 1.63
N GLY A 127 13.82 -6.77 0.61
CA GLY A 127 14.17 -8.09 0.11
C GLY A 127 13.13 -8.66 -0.83
N GLY A 128 13.22 -9.97 -1.04
CA GLY A 128 12.27 -10.74 -1.84
C GLY A 128 12.75 -12.15 -2.12
N THR A 129 11.93 -12.91 -2.84
CA THR A 129 12.21 -14.29 -3.25
C THR A 129 12.09 -14.47 -4.76
N GLY A 130 12.52 -15.62 -5.27
CA GLY A 130 12.42 -15.94 -6.70
C GLY A 130 13.16 -14.93 -7.57
N ALA A 131 12.48 -14.30 -8.52
CA ALA A 131 13.07 -13.28 -9.39
C ALA A 131 13.45 -11.97 -8.68
N TYR A 132 13.16 -11.85 -7.38
CA TYR A 132 13.37 -10.66 -6.56
C TYR A 132 14.32 -10.91 -5.38
N VAL A 133 15.09 -12.00 -5.40
CA VAL A 133 16.12 -12.25 -4.39
C VAL A 133 17.12 -11.09 -4.35
N GLY A 134 17.33 -10.54 -3.14
CA GLY A 134 18.22 -9.39 -2.94
C GLY A 134 17.66 -8.06 -3.45
N ALA A 135 16.37 -7.99 -3.80
CA ALA A 135 15.76 -6.75 -4.27
C ALA A 135 15.88 -5.64 -3.22
N GLN A 136 16.19 -4.44 -3.69
CA GLN A 136 16.21 -3.19 -2.95
C GLN A 136 15.49 -2.12 -3.75
N GLY A 137 15.02 -1.08 -3.10
CA GLY A 137 14.32 0.00 -3.79
C GLY A 137 13.25 0.64 -2.94
N THR A 138 12.19 1.12 -3.59
CA THR A 138 11.09 1.82 -2.93
C THR A 138 9.75 1.38 -3.51
N LEU A 139 8.80 1.06 -2.63
CA LEU A 139 7.39 0.96 -2.97
C LEU A 139 6.71 2.28 -2.60
N THR A 140 6.00 2.89 -3.53
CA THR A 140 5.20 4.10 -3.31
C THR A 140 3.74 3.78 -3.54
N VAL A 141 2.89 4.17 -2.59
CA VAL A 141 1.42 4.10 -2.69
C VAL A 141 0.89 5.51 -2.86
N SER A 142 0.02 5.69 -3.84
CA SER A 142 -0.71 6.94 -4.08
C SER A 142 -2.20 6.64 -4.22
N THR A 143 -3.02 7.17 -3.30
CA THR A 143 -4.47 6.93 -3.23
C THR A 143 -5.24 8.23 -3.43
N PRO A 144 -5.46 8.68 -4.68
CA PRO A 144 -6.13 9.96 -4.95
C PRO A 144 -7.65 9.92 -4.68
N ALA A 145 -8.28 8.75 -4.62
CA ALA A 145 -9.71 8.58 -4.32
C ALA A 145 -9.98 7.15 -3.84
N HIS A 146 -10.66 6.32 -4.65
CA HIS A 146 -11.01 4.92 -4.32
C HIS A 146 -10.11 3.89 -5.02
N THR A 147 -9.10 4.35 -5.73
CA THR A 147 -8.16 3.48 -6.44
C THR A 147 -6.75 3.91 -6.08
N SER A 148 -5.97 3.00 -5.54
CA SER A 148 -4.57 3.23 -5.28
C SER A 148 -3.71 2.84 -6.48
N THR A 149 -2.66 3.59 -6.69
CA THR A 149 -1.56 3.22 -7.58
C THR A 149 -0.37 2.83 -6.74
N ILE A 150 0.13 1.62 -6.97
CA ILE A 150 1.31 1.09 -6.30
C ILE A 150 2.44 1.06 -7.33
N THR A 151 3.50 1.78 -7.06
CA THR A 151 4.71 1.82 -7.88
C THR A 151 5.88 1.24 -7.10
N ILE A 152 6.54 0.22 -7.66
CA ILE A 152 7.74 -0.37 -7.07
C ILE A 152 8.92 -0.05 -7.99
N ALA A 153 9.83 0.78 -7.51
CA ALA A 153 11.09 1.10 -8.18
C ALA A 153 12.20 0.25 -7.54
N LEU A 154 12.67 -0.75 -8.28
CA LEU A 154 13.77 -1.61 -7.86
C LEU A 154 15.10 -1.01 -8.30
N ALA A 155 16.09 -1.04 -7.42
CA ALA A 155 17.47 -0.68 -7.74
C ALA A 155 18.06 -1.62 -8.80
N PRO A 156 19.07 -1.18 -9.56
CA PRO A 156 19.77 -2.01 -10.53
C PRO A 156 20.52 -3.15 -9.88
#